data_63bc48a84704f723c36d444c4b8d50a2
#
_entry.id   63bc48a84704f723c36d444c4b8d50a2
#
_cell.length_a   1.000
_cell.length_b   1.000
_cell.length_c   1.000
_cell.angle_alpha   90.00
_cell.angle_beta   90.00
_cell.angle_gamma   90.00
#
_symmetry.space_group_name_H-M   'P 1'
#
loop_
_entity.id
_entity.type
_entity.pdbx_description
1 polymer ?
#
loop_
_entity_poly.entity_id
_entity_poly.type
_entity_poly.pdbx_seq_one_letter_code
_entity_poly.pdbx_strand_id
1 'polypeptide(L)'
;VAVVGRPNVGKSTLFNALAGERISIVKDTPGVTRDRIYADVNWLDYHFTMIDTGGIEPDSRDVILSQMREQAEIAIATADVIIFLTDVRQGLQDSDSKVADMLRRSGKPVVLVVNKVDSFEKFMPDVYEFYNLGIGDPFPISAASMLGLGDMLDEVVKHFPDYAKDEEED
;
A
#
# COMPACT_ATOMS: atom_id res chain seq x y z
N VAL A 1 8.80 -1.87 2.36
CA VAL A 1 7.37 -1.46 2.38
C VAL A 1 6.60 -2.31 1.38
N ALA A 2 5.56 -2.96 1.82
CA ALA A 2 4.70 -3.75 0.96
C ALA A 2 3.33 -3.08 0.81
N VAL A 3 2.74 -3.17 -0.38
CA VAL A 3 1.43 -2.61 -0.68
C VAL A 3 0.42 -3.74 -0.84
N VAL A 4 -0.63 -3.70 -0.04
CA VAL A 4 -1.72 -4.68 -0.03
C VAL A 4 -3.02 -3.96 -0.39
N GLY A 5 -3.85 -4.55 -1.21
CA GLY A 5 -5.14 -3.97 -1.56
C GLY A 5 -5.87 -4.76 -2.62
N ARG A 6 -7.14 -4.45 -2.79
CA ARG A 6 -7.97 -5.07 -3.83
C ARG A 6 -7.50 -4.68 -5.23
N PRO A 7 -7.86 -5.45 -6.25
CA PRO A 7 -7.60 -5.04 -7.63
C PRO A 7 -8.26 -3.68 -7.94
N ASN A 8 -7.65 -2.94 -8.82
CA ASN A 8 -8.18 -1.66 -9.32
C ASN A 8 -8.27 -0.52 -8.29
N VAL A 9 -7.62 -0.65 -7.14
CA VAL A 9 -7.53 0.46 -6.18
C VAL A 9 -6.45 1.49 -6.54
N GLY A 10 -5.68 1.22 -7.59
CA GLY A 10 -4.65 2.15 -8.07
C GLY A 10 -3.24 1.84 -7.64
N LYS A 11 -2.91 0.57 -7.34
CA LYS A 11 -1.55 0.18 -6.93
C LYS A 11 -0.51 0.56 -7.98
N SER A 12 -0.75 0.24 -9.25
CA SER A 12 0.18 0.56 -10.33
C SER A 12 0.39 2.06 -10.47
N THR A 13 -0.67 2.85 -10.35
CA THR A 13 -0.57 4.31 -10.41
C THR A 13 0.24 4.85 -9.25
N LEU A 14 0.06 4.29 -8.05
CA LEU A 14 0.84 4.67 -6.88
C LEU A 14 2.33 4.35 -7.07
N PHE A 15 2.65 3.16 -7.56
CA PHE A 15 4.03 2.77 -7.85
C PHE A 15 4.67 3.74 -8.85
N ASN A 16 3.97 4.07 -9.93
CA ASN A 16 4.47 5.01 -10.93
C ASN A 16 4.69 6.41 -10.34
N ALA A 17 3.78 6.87 -9.49
CA ALA A 17 3.87 8.19 -8.87
C ALA A 17 5.07 8.31 -7.93
N LEU A 18 5.41 7.24 -7.21
CA LEU A 18 6.48 7.26 -6.21
C LEU A 18 7.85 6.88 -6.77
N ALA A 19 7.89 5.99 -7.74
CA ALA A 19 9.14 5.46 -8.26
C ALA A 19 9.67 6.21 -9.48
N GLY A 20 8.84 6.98 -10.15
CA GLY A 20 9.22 7.58 -11.43
C GLY A 20 9.51 6.49 -12.46
N GLU A 21 10.75 6.45 -12.98
CA GLU A 21 11.15 5.51 -14.02
C GLU A 21 11.80 4.24 -13.49
N ARG A 22 11.90 4.06 -12.19
CA ARG A 22 12.67 2.96 -11.57
C ARG A 22 11.81 1.80 -11.09
N ILE A 23 10.93 1.31 -11.94
CA ILE A 23 10.12 0.14 -11.63
C ILE A 23 10.81 -1.11 -12.19
N SER A 24 11.04 -2.09 -11.32
CA SER A 24 11.59 -3.37 -11.69
C SER A 24 10.56 -4.47 -11.47
N ILE A 25 10.42 -5.34 -12.47
CA ILE A 25 9.59 -6.54 -12.35
C ILE A 25 10.54 -7.70 -12.05
N VAL A 26 10.36 -8.34 -10.91
CA VAL A 26 11.18 -9.47 -10.50
C VAL A 26 10.32 -10.71 -10.45
N LYS A 27 10.74 -11.75 -11.18
CA LYS A 27 10.07 -13.04 -11.14
C LYS A 27 10.52 -13.80 -9.91
N ASP A 28 9.56 -14.38 -9.18
CA ASP A 28 9.86 -15.23 -8.05
C ASP A 28 10.56 -16.53 -8.51
N THR A 29 11.16 -17.21 -7.54
CA THR A 29 11.85 -18.47 -7.76
C THR A 29 10.96 -19.54 -8.38
N PRO A 30 11.54 -20.56 -9.02
CA PRO A 30 10.77 -21.65 -9.65
C PRO A 30 9.73 -22.25 -8.68
N GLY A 31 8.49 -22.37 -9.14
CA GLY A 31 7.36 -22.87 -8.35
C GLY A 31 6.41 -21.79 -7.85
N VAL A 32 6.79 -20.54 -7.95
CA VAL A 32 5.92 -19.39 -7.64
C VAL A 32 5.38 -18.82 -8.94
N THR A 33 4.07 -18.65 -9.04
CA THR A 33 3.39 -18.34 -10.30
C THR A 33 3.19 -16.85 -10.55
N ARG A 34 3.68 -15.98 -9.65
CA ARG A 34 3.43 -14.53 -9.74
C ARG A 34 4.73 -13.74 -9.84
N ASP A 35 4.71 -12.79 -10.76
CA ASP A 35 5.72 -11.74 -10.82
C ASP A 35 5.40 -10.69 -9.75
N ARG A 36 6.43 -10.21 -9.06
CA ARG A 36 6.30 -9.10 -8.12
C ARG A 36 6.92 -7.86 -8.73
N ILE A 37 6.30 -6.73 -8.48
CA ILE A 37 6.80 -5.43 -8.92
C ILE A 37 7.50 -4.78 -7.73
N TYR A 38 8.75 -4.36 -7.94
CA TYR A 38 9.55 -3.65 -6.95
C TYR A 38 9.82 -2.25 -7.45
N ALA A 39 9.76 -1.28 -6.57
CA ALA A 39 10.06 0.10 -6.89
C ALA A 39 10.95 0.71 -5.82
N ASP A 40 12.01 1.39 -6.24
CA ASP A 40 12.86 2.14 -5.33
C ASP A 40 12.29 3.52 -5.11
N VAL A 41 12.11 3.89 -3.85
CA VAL A 41 11.52 5.16 -3.45
C VAL A 41 12.50 5.94 -2.57
N ASN A 42 12.68 7.22 -2.89
CA ASN A 42 13.44 8.15 -2.07
C ASN A 42 12.49 9.21 -1.54
N TRP A 43 12.46 9.39 -0.23
CA TRP A 43 11.67 10.42 0.43
C TRP A 43 12.43 11.00 1.61
N LEU A 44 12.68 12.31 1.58
CA LEU A 44 13.51 12.97 2.57
C LEU A 44 14.89 12.27 2.67
N ASP A 45 15.32 11.88 3.86
CA ASP A 45 16.58 11.16 4.08
C ASP A 45 16.42 9.64 3.97
N TYR A 46 15.25 9.16 3.56
CA TYR A 46 14.94 7.73 3.50
C TYR A 46 15.01 7.19 2.08
N HIS A 47 15.59 6.01 1.99
CA HIS A 47 15.60 5.23 0.76
C HIS A 47 15.03 3.85 1.07
N PHE A 48 14.00 3.43 0.35
CA PHE A 48 13.35 2.16 0.62
C PHE A 48 12.78 1.53 -0.65
N THR A 49 12.47 0.24 -0.56
CA THR A 49 11.86 -0.51 -1.65
C THR A 49 10.38 -0.72 -1.36
N MET A 50 9.53 -0.40 -2.32
CA MET A 50 8.12 -0.76 -2.31
C MET A 50 7.90 -2.05 -3.08
N ILE A 51 7.04 -2.91 -2.55
CA ILE A 51 6.73 -4.21 -3.14
C ILE A 51 5.23 -4.27 -3.41
N ASP A 52 4.85 -4.55 -4.67
CA ASP A 52 3.47 -4.89 -4.99
C ASP A 52 3.29 -6.39 -4.77
N THR A 53 2.61 -6.75 -3.70
CA THR A 53 2.39 -8.14 -3.33
C THR A 53 1.32 -8.82 -4.19
N GLY A 54 0.49 -8.05 -4.89
CA GLY A 54 -0.58 -8.57 -5.73
C GLY A 54 -0.10 -9.04 -7.09
N GLY A 55 0.71 -8.22 -7.75
CA GLY A 55 1.26 -8.48 -9.08
C GLY A 55 0.23 -8.52 -10.20
N ILE A 56 -0.58 -9.56 -10.23
CA ILE A 56 -1.57 -9.80 -11.30
C ILE A 56 -2.98 -9.69 -10.74
N GLU A 57 -3.87 -9.01 -11.47
CA GLU A 57 -5.26 -8.89 -11.07
C GLU A 57 -6.02 -10.19 -11.28
N PRO A 58 -6.93 -10.55 -10.36
CA PRO A 58 -7.72 -11.77 -10.49
C PRO A 58 -8.77 -11.65 -11.57
N ASP A 59 -9.01 -12.74 -12.30
CA ASP A 59 -10.03 -12.83 -13.34
C ASP A 59 -11.44 -12.95 -12.76
N SER A 60 -11.57 -13.31 -11.48
CA SER A 60 -12.85 -13.58 -10.83
C SER A 60 -12.93 -12.92 -9.47
N ARG A 61 -14.13 -12.40 -9.13
CA ARG A 61 -14.40 -11.80 -7.83
C ARG A 61 -14.30 -12.81 -6.68
N ASP A 62 -14.53 -14.08 -6.94
CA ASP A 62 -14.52 -15.13 -5.92
C ASP A 62 -13.13 -15.35 -5.32
N VAL A 63 -12.08 -14.94 -6.03
CA VAL A 63 -10.70 -15.10 -5.57
C VAL A 63 -10.09 -13.83 -4.95
N ILE A 64 -10.84 -12.71 -4.94
CA ILE A 64 -10.31 -11.44 -4.44
C ILE A 64 -9.85 -11.55 -2.99
N LEU A 65 -10.70 -12.04 -2.11
CA LEU A 65 -10.35 -12.17 -0.69
C LEU A 65 -9.17 -13.12 -0.48
N SER A 66 -9.17 -14.24 -1.17
CA SER A 66 -8.07 -15.22 -1.10
C SER A 66 -6.74 -14.60 -1.53
N GLN A 67 -6.74 -13.84 -2.61
CA GLN A 67 -5.54 -13.18 -3.10
C GLN A 67 -5.08 -12.06 -2.17
N MET A 68 -6.01 -11.29 -1.62
CA MET A 68 -5.67 -10.24 -0.64
C MET A 68 -5.05 -10.84 0.62
N ARG A 69 -5.56 -11.99 1.09
CA ARG A 69 -4.97 -12.71 2.23
C ARG A 69 -3.56 -13.17 1.93
N GLU A 70 -3.32 -13.68 0.73
CA GLU A 70 -1.99 -14.08 0.27
C GLU A 70 -1.05 -12.88 0.24
N GLN A 71 -1.50 -11.74 -0.30
CA GLN A 71 -0.74 -10.49 -0.28
C GLN A 71 -0.37 -10.08 1.15
N ALA A 72 -1.34 -10.16 2.05
CA ALA A 72 -1.12 -9.80 3.45
C ALA A 72 -0.09 -10.72 4.12
N GLU A 73 -0.15 -12.03 3.86
CA GLU A 73 0.83 -12.98 4.37
C GLU A 73 2.24 -12.66 3.89
N ILE A 74 2.40 -12.34 2.60
CA ILE A 74 3.68 -11.93 2.04
C ILE A 74 4.18 -10.65 2.70
N ALA A 75 3.31 -9.66 2.85
CA ALA A 75 3.65 -8.38 3.45
C ALA A 75 4.09 -8.56 4.91
N ILE A 76 3.36 -9.34 5.69
CA ILE A 76 3.68 -9.61 7.10
C ILE A 76 5.05 -10.30 7.22
N ALA A 77 5.36 -11.21 6.29
CA ALA A 77 6.60 -11.96 6.33
C ALA A 77 7.82 -11.14 5.87
N THR A 78 7.65 -10.17 4.98
CA THR A 78 8.76 -9.53 4.28
C THR A 78 8.92 -8.04 4.52
N ALA A 79 7.88 -7.34 4.95
CA ALA A 79 7.90 -5.88 5.03
C ALA A 79 8.08 -5.38 6.46
N ASP A 80 8.72 -4.22 6.59
CA ASP A 80 8.82 -3.49 7.86
C ASP A 80 7.58 -2.63 8.10
N VAL A 81 7.01 -2.10 7.03
CA VAL A 81 5.79 -1.27 7.03
C VAL A 81 4.88 -1.72 5.89
N ILE A 82 3.60 -1.79 6.16
CA ILE A 82 2.60 -2.22 5.19
C ILE A 82 1.70 -1.04 4.84
N ILE A 83 1.54 -0.77 3.54
CA ILE A 83 0.55 0.16 3.04
C ILE A 83 -0.69 -0.65 2.67
N PHE A 84 -1.82 -0.37 3.31
CA PHE A 84 -3.10 -0.94 2.94
C PHE A 84 -3.84 0.08 2.06
N LEU A 85 -3.88 -0.20 0.77
CA LEU A 85 -4.44 0.72 -0.23
C LEU A 85 -5.90 0.40 -0.50
N THR A 86 -6.75 1.42 -0.38
CA THR A 86 -8.19 1.34 -0.63
C THR A 86 -8.59 2.38 -1.66
N ASP A 87 -9.84 2.35 -2.08
CA ASP A 87 -10.39 3.23 -3.10
C ASP A 87 -11.65 3.90 -2.56
N VAL A 88 -11.64 5.23 -2.47
CA VAL A 88 -12.78 6.00 -1.95
C VAL A 88 -14.03 5.82 -2.80
N ARG A 89 -13.88 5.61 -4.09
CA ARG A 89 -15.01 5.48 -5.01
C ARG A 89 -15.72 4.14 -4.88
N GLN A 90 -14.97 3.08 -4.61
CA GLN A 90 -15.55 1.75 -4.37
C GLN A 90 -16.12 1.63 -2.95
N GLY A 91 -15.68 2.49 -2.05
CA GLY A 91 -16.09 2.47 -0.66
C GLY A 91 -15.47 1.31 0.11
N LEU A 92 -15.88 1.19 1.37
CA LEU A 92 -15.41 0.14 2.26
C LEU A 92 -16.07 -1.19 1.89
N GLN A 93 -15.26 -2.19 1.60
CA GLN A 93 -15.71 -3.52 1.23
C GLN A 93 -15.47 -4.53 2.36
N ASP A 94 -16.26 -5.60 2.39
CA ASP A 94 -16.12 -6.65 3.40
C ASP A 94 -14.74 -7.31 3.36
N SER A 95 -14.19 -7.51 2.17
CA SER A 95 -12.84 -8.05 2.00
C SER A 95 -11.78 -7.13 2.63
N ASP A 96 -11.96 -5.82 2.54
CA ASP A 96 -11.05 -4.85 3.17
C ASP A 96 -11.03 -5.05 4.69
N SER A 97 -12.21 -5.21 5.30
CA SER A 97 -12.34 -5.39 6.74
C SER A 97 -11.67 -6.69 7.23
N LYS A 98 -11.83 -7.77 6.49
CA LYS A 98 -11.23 -9.07 6.84
C LYS A 98 -9.71 -9.03 6.77
N VAL A 99 -9.17 -8.40 5.73
CA VAL A 99 -7.72 -8.29 5.55
C VAL A 99 -7.11 -7.29 6.53
N ALA A 100 -7.80 -6.18 6.79
CA ALA A 100 -7.36 -5.22 7.81
C ALA A 100 -7.25 -5.87 9.19
N ASP A 101 -8.20 -6.73 9.56
CA ASP A 101 -8.15 -7.47 10.81
C ASP A 101 -6.92 -8.38 10.89
N MET A 102 -6.60 -9.06 9.81
CA MET A 102 -5.41 -9.90 9.70
C MET A 102 -4.12 -9.09 9.86
N LEU A 103 -4.03 -7.94 9.20
CA LEU A 103 -2.87 -7.06 9.31
C LEU A 103 -2.72 -6.49 10.72
N ARG A 104 -3.82 -6.10 11.35
CA ARG A 104 -3.81 -5.58 12.72
C ARG A 104 -3.27 -6.62 13.70
N ARG A 105 -3.66 -7.88 13.57
CA ARG A 105 -3.21 -8.98 14.44
C ARG A 105 -1.74 -9.31 14.27
N SER A 106 -1.15 -8.95 13.13
CA SER A 106 0.26 -9.22 12.87
C SER A 106 1.22 -8.41 13.72
N GLY A 107 0.76 -7.26 14.24
CA GLY A 107 1.60 -6.33 14.98
C GLY A 107 2.52 -5.48 14.14
N LYS A 108 2.53 -5.65 12.82
CA LYS A 108 3.31 -4.81 11.91
C LYS A 108 2.68 -3.43 11.77
N PRO A 109 3.49 -2.36 11.62
CA PRO A 109 2.94 -1.04 11.29
C PRO A 109 2.19 -1.06 9.97
N VAL A 110 0.95 -0.55 9.98
CA VAL A 110 0.10 -0.47 8.79
C VAL A 110 -0.30 0.98 8.58
N VAL A 111 -0.10 1.47 7.37
CA VAL A 111 -0.55 2.80 6.96
C VAL A 111 -1.77 2.61 6.05
N LEU A 112 -2.93 3.07 6.52
CA LEU A 112 -4.16 3.00 5.76
C LEU A 112 -4.20 4.16 4.78
N VAL A 113 -4.30 3.85 3.49
CA VAL A 113 -4.31 4.85 2.42
C VAL A 113 -5.60 4.71 1.62
N VAL A 114 -6.28 5.83 1.44
CA VAL A 114 -7.51 5.91 0.66
C VAL A 114 -7.21 6.68 -0.62
N ASN A 115 -7.20 5.97 -1.74
CA ASN A 115 -6.82 6.52 -3.04
C ASN A 115 -8.02 7.06 -3.80
N LYS A 116 -7.73 7.76 -4.88
CA LYS A 116 -8.69 8.39 -5.79
C LYS A 116 -9.47 9.54 -5.16
N VAL A 117 -8.91 10.14 -4.11
CA VAL A 117 -9.46 11.34 -3.48
C VAL A 117 -8.91 12.55 -4.22
N ASP A 118 -9.48 12.85 -5.37
CA ASP A 118 -9.08 13.96 -6.23
C ASP A 118 -9.68 15.30 -5.79
N SER A 119 -10.56 15.28 -4.80
CA SER A 119 -11.08 16.46 -4.12
C SER A 119 -11.30 16.14 -2.65
N PHE A 120 -10.50 16.73 -1.77
CA PHE A 120 -10.64 16.50 -0.33
C PHE A 120 -12.01 16.99 0.18
N GLU A 121 -12.45 18.13 -0.30
CA GLU A 121 -13.74 18.69 0.10
C GLU A 121 -14.91 17.74 -0.21
N LYS A 122 -14.89 17.17 -1.41
CA LYS A 122 -15.97 16.29 -1.88
C LYS A 122 -15.98 14.93 -1.21
N PHE A 123 -14.80 14.34 -1.01
CA PHE A 123 -14.66 12.93 -0.62
C PHE A 123 -14.37 12.70 0.85
N MET A 124 -14.05 13.73 1.65
CA MET A 124 -13.69 13.52 3.06
C MET A 124 -14.75 12.78 3.87
N PRO A 125 -16.05 13.00 3.68
CA PRO A 125 -17.04 12.18 4.41
C PRO A 125 -16.91 10.69 4.10
N ASP A 126 -16.59 10.34 2.85
CA ASP A 126 -16.38 8.95 2.44
C ASP A 126 -15.07 8.38 2.99
N VAL A 127 -14.04 9.21 3.11
CA VAL A 127 -12.76 8.81 3.71
C VAL A 127 -12.94 8.42 5.18
N TYR A 128 -13.76 9.14 5.93
CA TYR A 128 -13.99 8.86 7.34
C TYR A 128 -14.60 7.47 7.59
N GLU A 129 -15.31 6.91 6.64
CA GLU A 129 -15.84 5.55 6.73
C GLU A 129 -14.73 4.52 6.97
N PHE A 130 -13.54 4.77 6.43
CA PHE A 130 -12.40 3.85 6.53
C PHE A 130 -11.80 3.74 7.93
N TYR A 131 -12.16 4.64 8.87
CA TYR A 131 -11.81 4.46 10.29
C TYR A 131 -12.38 3.15 10.86
N ASN A 132 -13.46 2.63 10.26
CA ASN A 132 -14.07 1.37 10.69
C ASN A 132 -13.17 0.15 10.49
N LEU A 133 -12.08 0.29 9.73
CA LEU A 133 -11.10 -0.80 9.58
C LEU A 133 -10.26 -1.04 10.83
N GLY A 134 -10.16 -0.04 11.73
CA GLY A 134 -9.45 -0.19 13.00
C GLY A 134 -7.93 -0.31 12.88
N ILE A 135 -7.36 0.20 11.81
CA ILE A 135 -5.90 0.15 11.58
C ILE A 135 -5.25 1.54 11.56
N GLY A 136 -5.91 2.53 12.12
CA GLY A 136 -5.40 3.89 12.24
C GLY A 136 -6.14 4.88 11.38
N ASP A 137 -5.59 6.08 11.28
CA ASP A 137 -6.18 7.18 10.51
C ASP A 137 -6.04 6.92 9.02
N PRO A 138 -7.11 7.10 8.22
CA PRO A 138 -6.98 6.99 6.77
C PRO A 138 -6.30 8.21 6.18
N PHE A 139 -5.29 7.98 5.32
CA PHE A 139 -4.58 9.02 4.60
C PHE A 139 -5.17 9.18 3.20
N PRO A 140 -5.87 10.28 2.92
CA PRO A 140 -6.46 10.49 1.60
C PRO A 140 -5.39 10.90 0.60
N ILE A 141 -5.35 10.22 -0.53
CA ILE A 141 -4.44 10.55 -1.63
C ILE A 141 -5.15 10.49 -2.97
N SER A 142 -4.55 11.09 -3.98
CA SER A 142 -4.84 10.80 -5.37
C SER A 142 -3.52 10.57 -6.08
N ALA A 143 -3.17 9.31 -6.31
CA ALA A 143 -1.92 8.97 -6.96
C ALA A 143 -1.86 9.52 -8.39
N ALA A 144 -2.98 9.49 -9.11
CA ALA A 144 -3.06 10.02 -10.47
C ALA A 144 -2.81 11.55 -10.54
N SER A 145 -3.25 12.28 -9.52
CA SER A 145 -3.09 13.75 -9.45
C SER A 145 -1.93 14.18 -8.56
N MET A 146 -1.17 13.26 -7.99
CA MET A 146 -0.04 13.51 -7.09
C MET A 146 -0.43 14.28 -5.83
N LEU A 147 -1.65 14.04 -5.31
CA LEU A 147 -2.17 14.70 -4.11
C LEU A 147 -1.98 13.83 -2.86
N GLY A 148 -1.58 14.45 -1.76
CA GLY A 148 -1.51 13.80 -0.44
C GLY A 148 -0.35 12.83 -0.26
N LEU A 149 0.50 12.65 -1.26
CA LEU A 149 1.59 11.68 -1.22
C LEU A 149 2.64 12.01 -0.16
N GLY A 150 2.93 13.30 0.04
CA GLY A 150 3.90 13.72 1.03
C GLY A 150 3.50 13.33 2.46
N ASP A 151 2.27 13.60 2.84
CA ASP A 151 1.76 13.25 4.17
C ASP A 151 1.74 11.74 4.37
N MET A 152 1.36 10.98 3.35
CA MET A 152 1.38 9.53 3.38
C MET A 152 2.80 9.00 3.58
N LEU A 153 3.76 9.52 2.82
CA LEU A 153 5.16 9.10 2.91
C LEU A 153 5.78 9.46 4.26
N ASP A 154 5.45 10.62 4.82
CA ASP A 154 5.88 11.00 6.16
C ASP A 154 5.42 9.98 7.20
N GLU A 155 4.19 9.50 7.10
CA GLU A 155 3.68 8.48 8.01
C GLU A 155 4.38 7.14 7.81
N VAL A 156 4.66 6.75 6.57
CA VAL A 156 5.38 5.52 6.26
C VAL A 156 6.77 5.53 6.89
N VAL A 157 7.54 6.59 6.65
CA VAL A 157 8.93 6.65 7.14
C VAL A 157 9.02 6.79 8.66
N LYS A 158 7.99 7.31 9.30
CA LYS A 158 7.89 7.41 10.75
C LYS A 158 8.00 6.05 11.44
N HIS A 159 7.55 4.99 10.78
CA HIS A 159 7.59 3.63 11.30
C HIS A 159 8.87 2.88 10.96
N PHE A 160 9.79 3.49 10.22
CA PHE A 160 11.03 2.83 9.83
C PHE A 160 11.99 2.69 11.02
N PRO A 161 12.75 1.58 11.07
CA PRO A 161 13.86 1.47 12.01
C PRO A 161 14.93 2.54 11.76
N ASP A 162 15.69 2.92 12.78
CA ASP A 162 16.71 3.96 12.66
C ASP A 162 17.74 3.67 11.55
N TYR A 163 18.07 2.40 11.32
CA TYR A 163 19.04 2.01 10.29
C TYR A 163 18.55 2.25 8.86
N ALA A 164 17.26 2.46 8.64
CA ALA A 164 16.72 2.72 7.31
C ALA A 164 16.91 4.18 6.88
N LYS A 165 17.26 5.06 7.80
CA LYS A 165 17.58 6.45 7.49
C LYS A 165 18.98 6.52 6.87
N ASP A 166 19.09 7.20 5.71
CA ASP A 166 20.38 7.41 5.10
C ASP A 166 21.27 8.25 6.05
N GLU A 167 22.49 7.76 6.33
CA GLU A 167 23.43 8.52 7.09
C GLU A 167 23.87 9.73 6.25
N GLU A 168 23.81 10.91 6.86
CA GLU A 168 24.44 12.07 6.24
C GLU A 168 25.94 11.81 6.21
N GLU A 169 26.48 11.70 5.00
CA GLU A 169 27.92 11.64 4.85
C GLU A 169 28.50 13.00 5.24
N ASP A 170 29.29 13.01 6.27
CA ASP A 170 30.06 14.18 6.67
C ASP A 170 31.17 14.48 5.66
#